data_1d1cd47ec37ed0e0c08529dd4cdfd6c7
#
_entry.id   1d1cd47ec37ed0e0c08529dd4cdfd6c7
#
_cell.length_a   1.000
_cell.length_b   1.000
_cell.length_c   1.000
_cell.angle_alpha   90.00
_cell.angle_beta   90.00
_cell.angle_gamma   90.00
#
_symmetry.space_group_name_H-M   'P 1'
#
loop_
_entity.id
_entity.type
_entity.pdbx_description
1 polymer ?
#
loop_
_entity_poly.entity_id
_entity_poly.type
_entity_poly.pdbx_seq_one_letter_code
_entity_poly.pdbx_strand_id
1 'polypeptide(L)'
;LIPAAEVAQCGADPDTQAIVDKADADSKEAGKRVVATGYTTPFMRGVFTTPDGLTEPGSNRGIESSLGDLVADSLRETILTPDGKSVDVGMINAGGLREDLVPNEDGTITYAQTYEVEPFSNELGYVTLKGSDLKDALEQQWKNDLNSQNSRPMLKLNLSSNVRYTYDPAKPDGQRITSVTINGEPLKADGTYTVGSVNFLLDGGDSFDALTRGGATVTNGNLDRDAFNEYLAAHSPTKDRSADAASGLAPRAAKSSIGLTLPAEPVADGSTVTIPLRGLSFSEGPSITTKAHVSAGGAQAVADVDNSLVDAHASDGAAIITTDGAGQASVDVTVVGACEGKAAGEVVNVPVTVATDFATVVEASDGLSIPVTCAGVAAPSPSTDSGEGSKPVVSVPEDSKKDPGASKSGGVLARTGADTQGVPVVCVLAVCGLAGLLAHRAQIVTSR
;
A
#
# COMPACT_ATOMS: atom_id res chain seq x y z
N LEU A 1 -36.34 8.19 -16.09
CA LEU A 1 -35.88 6.79 -15.96
C LEU A 1 -37.08 5.89 -16.25
N ILE A 2 -36.98 4.97 -17.20
CA ILE A 2 -37.99 3.97 -17.51
C ILE A 2 -37.96 2.92 -16.40
N PRO A 3 -39.10 2.58 -15.78
CA PRO A 3 -39.14 1.51 -14.76
C PRO A 3 -38.62 0.17 -15.31
N ALA A 4 -37.86 -0.57 -14.51
CA ALA A 4 -37.29 -1.86 -14.93
C ALA A 4 -38.33 -2.86 -15.43
N ALA A 5 -39.57 -2.82 -14.88
CA ALA A 5 -40.69 -3.65 -15.32
C ALA A 5 -41.16 -3.31 -16.74
N GLU A 6 -41.06 -2.06 -17.18
CA GLU A 6 -41.38 -1.66 -18.56
C GLU A 6 -40.29 -2.05 -19.54
N VAL A 7 -39.01 -1.94 -19.12
CA VAL A 7 -37.86 -2.40 -19.92
C VAL A 7 -37.97 -3.92 -20.19
N ALA A 8 -38.36 -4.70 -19.18
CA ALA A 8 -38.54 -6.15 -19.32
C ALA A 8 -39.65 -6.56 -20.30
N GLN A 9 -40.64 -5.67 -20.55
CA GLN A 9 -41.72 -5.92 -21.51
C GLN A 9 -41.36 -5.62 -22.97
N CYS A 10 -40.33 -4.79 -23.19
CA CYS A 10 -39.91 -4.43 -24.55
C CYS A 10 -39.24 -5.55 -25.33
N GLY A 11 -38.69 -6.58 -24.63
CA GLY A 11 -37.90 -7.61 -25.25
C GLY A 11 -36.56 -7.08 -25.81
N ALA A 12 -35.62 -7.94 -26.07
CA ALA A 12 -34.39 -7.57 -26.77
C ALA A 12 -34.69 -7.47 -28.27
N ASP A 13 -34.21 -6.40 -28.93
CA ASP A 13 -34.21 -6.32 -30.39
C ASP A 13 -33.32 -7.43 -30.96
N PRO A 14 -33.83 -8.32 -31.84
CA PRO A 14 -33.08 -9.49 -32.30
C PRO A 14 -31.81 -9.15 -33.07
N ASP A 15 -31.83 -8.07 -33.84
CA ASP A 15 -30.66 -7.66 -34.62
C ASP A 15 -29.57 -7.09 -33.70
N THR A 16 -29.96 -6.29 -32.72
CA THR A 16 -29.06 -5.79 -31.67
C THR A 16 -28.48 -6.94 -30.85
N GLN A 17 -29.30 -7.93 -30.46
CA GLN A 17 -28.85 -9.10 -29.71
C GLN A 17 -27.84 -9.92 -30.53
N ALA A 18 -28.08 -10.14 -31.81
CA ALA A 18 -27.16 -10.85 -32.68
C ALA A 18 -25.78 -10.16 -32.82
N ILE A 19 -25.77 -8.81 -32.83
CA ILE A 19 -24.52 -8.02 -32.83
C ILE A 19 -23.78 -8.23 -31.50
N VAL A 20 -24.47 -8.16 -30.39
CA VAL A 20 -23.89 -8.36 -29.03
C VAL A 20 -23.33 -9.78 -28.91
N ASP A 21 -24.10 -10.80 -29.31
CA ASP A 21 -23.69 -12.20 -29.23
C ASP A 21 -22.44 -12.47 -30.07
N LYS A 22 -22.38 -11.86 -31.27
CA LYS A 22 -21.18 -11.95 -32.13
C LYS A 22 -19.99 -11.25 -31.50
N ALA A 23 -20.15 -10.06 -30.98
CA ALA A 23 -19.07 -9.31 -30.33
C ALA A 23 -18.55 -10.05 -29.08
N ASP A 24 -19.45 -10.64 -28.30
CA ASP A 24 -19.09 -11.46 -27.15
C ASP A 24 -18.29 -12.71 -27.57
N ALA A 25 -18.73 -13.40 -28.60
CA ALA A 25 -18.01 -14.56 -29.13
C ALA A 25 -16.61 -14.19 -29.66
N ASP A 26 -16.51 -13.11 -30.42
CA ASP A 26 -15.25 -12.62 -30.97
C ASP A 26 -14.28 -12.17 -29.84
N SER A 27 -14.81 -11.51 -28.80
CA SER A 27 -14.00 -11.06 -27.65
C SER A 27 -13.49 -12.24 -26.82
N LYS A 28 -14.32 -13.24 -26.59
CA LYS A 28 -13.93 -14.49 -25.91
C LYS A 28 -12.82 -15.21 -26.64
N GLU A 29 -12.87 -15.26 -27.98
CA GLU A 29 -11.81 -15.89 -28.77
C GLU A 29 -10.51 -15.10 -28.71
N ALA A 30 -10.58 -13.77 -28.90
CA ALA A 30 -9.41 -12.89 -28.78
C ALA A 30 -8.79 -12.94 -27.36
N GLY A 31 -9.63 -13.06 -26.35
CA GLY A 31 -9.24 -13.14 -24.95
C GLY A 31 -8.40 -14.35 -24.59
N LYS A 32 -8.51 -15.45 -25.33
CA LYS A 32 -7.73 -16.69 -25.10
C LYS A 32 -6.25 -16.56 -25.44
N ARG A 33 -5.85 -15.54 -26.16
CA ARG A 33 -4.45 -15.32 -26.53
C ARG A 33 -3.58 -15.26 -25.28
N VAL A 34 -2.60 -16.18 -25.20
CA VAL A 34 -1.61 -16.16 -24.10
C VAL A 34 -0.69 -14.95 -24.26
N VAL A 35 -0.59 -14.18 -23.19
CA VAL A 35 0.28 -13.00 -23.08
C VAL A 35 1.60 -13.39 -22.44
N ALA A 36 1.54 -14.16 -21.34
CA ALA A 36 2.70 -14.50 -20.55
C ALA A 36 2.58 -15.93 -20.00
N THR A 37 3.71 -16.49 -19.58
CA THR A 37 3.79 -17.86 -19.03
C THR A 37 4.70 -17.90 -17.81
N GLY A 38 4.60 -18.97 -17.01
CA GLY A 38 5.48 -19.21 -15.86
C GLY A 38 5.13 -18.40 -14.62
N TYR A 39 3.94 -17.83 -14.56
CA TYR A 39 3.42 -17.14 -13.39
C TYR A 39 2.71 -18.14 -12.49
N THR A 40 3.12 -18.24 -11.23
CA THR A 40 2.61 -19.25 -10.29
C THR A 40 1.88 -18.67 -9.09
N THR A 41 1.93 -17.35 -8.93
CA THR A 41 1.36 -16.64 -7.78
C THR A 41 0.41 -15.56 -8.25
N PRO A 42 -0.77 -15.40 -7.62
CA PRO A 42 -1.69 -14.33 -7.97
C PRO A 42 -1.17 -12.97 -7.49
N PHE A 43 -1.56 -11.93 -8.22
CA PHE A 43 -1.41 -10.54 -7.82
C PHE A 43 -2.79 -9.98 -7.50
N MET A 44 -2.95 -9.50 -6.27
CA MET A 44 -4.24 -9.18 -5.68
C MET A 44 -4.40 -7.68 -5.48
N ARG A 45 -5.64 -7.19 -5.62
CA ARG A 45 -6.04 -5.84 -5.19
C ARG A 45 -6.21 -5.79 -3.68
N GLY A 46 -6.42 -4.59 -3.13
CA GLY A 46 -6.76 -4.43 -1.71
C GLY A 46 -8.17 -4.92 -1.39
N VAL A 47 -8.32 -5.64 -0.29
CA VAL A 47 -9.61 -6.09 0.23
C VAL A 47 -9.83 -5.61 1.66
N PHE A 48 -11.07 -5.63 2.12
CA PHE A 48 -11.42 -5.56 3.53
C PHE A 48 -12.44 -6.65 3.85
N THR A 49 -12.60 -6.92 5.13
CA THR A 49 -13.61 -7.87 5.60
C THR A 49 -14.83 -7.09 6.08
N THR A 50 -15.99 -7.39 5.53
CA THR A 50 -17.26 -6.84 5.98
C THR A 50 -17.63 -7.38 7.38
N PRO A 51 -18.53 -6.71 8.13
CA PRO A 51 -18.92 -7.15 9.47
C PRO A 51 -19.51 -8.58 9.53
N ASP A 52 -20.04 -9.09 8.43
CA ASP A 52 -20.54 -10.46 8.28
C ASP A 52 -19.42 -11.45 7.85
N GLY A 53 -18.18 -11.00 7.75
CA GLY A 53 -17.02 -11.83 7.49
C GLY A 53 -16.74 -12.14 6.02
N LEU A 54 -17.40 -11.45 5.09
CA LEU A 54 -17.13 -11.56 3.66
C LEU A 54 -15.98 -10.62 3.26
N THR A 55 -15.15 -11.07 2.34
CA THR A 55 -14.14 -10.24 1.68
C THR A 55 -14.65 -9.81 0.31
N GLU A 56 -14.38 -8.56 -0.05
CA GLU A 56 -14.74 -8.00 -1.36
C GLU A 56 -13.48 -7.61 -2.12
N PRO A 57 -13.06 -8.38 -3.14
CA PRO A 57 -11.87 -8.08 -3.92
C PRO A 57 -11.91 -6.67 -4.52
N GLY A 58 -10.81 -5.94 -4.40
CA GLY A 58 -10.67 -4.59 -4.93
C GLY A 58 -11.52 -3.51 -4.25
N SER A 59 -12.16 -3.84 -3.15
CA SER A 59 -13.03 -2.91 -2.42
C SER A 59 -12.23 -1.90 -1.59
N ASN A 60 -11.09 -2.30 -1.02
CA ASN A 60 -10.22 -1.42 -0.25
C ASN A 60 -9.22 -0.69 -1.15
N ARG A 61 -9.57 0.52 -1.56
CA ARG A 61 -8.68 1.38 -2.36
C ARG A 61 -7.76 2.27 -1.52
N GLY A 62 -7.82 2.14 -0.20
CA GLY A 62 -6.97 2.87 0.74
C GLY A 62 -5.70 2.13 1.12
N ILE A 63 -5.45 0.95 0.56
CA ILE A 63 -4.29 0.10 0.88
C ILE A 63 -3.46 -0.18 -0.38
N GLU A 64 -2.15 -0.27 -0.21
CA GLU A 64 -1.23 -0.76 -1.23
C GLU A 64 -1.50 -2.24 -1.53
N SER A 65 -1.40 -2.62 -2.79
CA SER A 65 -1.71 -3.97 -3.27
C SER A 65 -0.60 -4.54 -4.13
N SER A 66 -0.44 -5.86 -4.10
CA SER A 66 0.58 -6.54 -4.91
C SER A 66 0.36 -6.37 -6.41
N LEU A 67 -0.90 -6.27 -6.84
CA LEU A 67 -1.22 -5.99 -8.24
C LEU A 67 -0.87 -4.54 -8.61
N GLY A 68 -1.18 -3.59 -7.74
CA GLY A 68 -0.84 -2.20 -7.97
C GLY A 68 0.66 -1.98 -8.10
N ASP A 69 1.43 -2.67 -7.28
CA ASP A 69 2.88 -2.64 -7.33
C ASP A 69 3.43 -3.23 -8.64
N LEU A 70 2.85 -4.34 -9.11
CA LEU A 70 3.21 -4.95 -10.41
C LEU A 70 2.95 -3.99 -11.57
N VAL A 71 1.78 -3.36 -11.58
CA VAL A 71 1.42 -2.38 -12.63
C VAL A 71 2.32 -1.16 -12.53
N ALA A 72 2.63 -0.65 -11.34
CA ALA A 72 3.55 0.47 -11.17
C ALA A 72 4.98 0.15 -11.67
N ASP A 73 5.47 -1.09 -11.45
CA ASP A 73 6.73 -1.55 -12.01
C ASP A 73 6.68 -1.61 -13.55
N SER A 74 5.57 -2.09 -14.13
CA SER A 74 5.40 -2.11 -15.57
C SER A 74 5.42 -0.71 -16.18
N LEU A 75 4.73 0.25 -15.56
CA LEU A 75 4.73 1.65 -15.99
C LEU A 75 6.13 2.27 -15.93
N ARG A 76 6.90 1.98 -14.86
CA ARG A 76 8.27 2.47 -14.77
C ARG A 76 9.16 1.91 -15.86
N GLU A 77 9.04 0.64 -16.19
CA GLU A 77 9.90 -0.03 -17.17
C GLU A 77 9.54 0.31 -18.62
N THR A 78 8.25 0.47 -18.91
CA THR A 78 7.75 0.65 -20.28
C THR A 78 7.61 2.11 -20.71
N ILE A 79 7.49 3.05 -19.77
CA ILE A 79 7.46 4.48 -20.10
C ILE A 79 8.90 4.99 -20.17
N LEU A 80 9.34 5.34 -21.38
CA LEU A 80 10.68 5.81 -21.62
C LEU A 80 10.70 7.32 -21.87
N THR A 81 11.74 7.95 -21.34
CA THR A 81 12.09 9.35 -21.68
C THR A 81 12.73 9.44 -23.07
N PRO A 82 12.85 10.61 -23.70
CA PRO A 82 13.40 10.76 -25.05
C PRO A 82 14.83 10.24 -25.22
N ASP A 83 15.60 10.13 -24.15
CA ASP A 83 16.96 9.55 -24.14
C ASP A 83 16.95 8.02 -23.95
N GLY A 84 15.77 7.39 -23.97
CA GLY A 84 15.59 5.94 -23.91
C GLY A 84 15.74 5.34 -22.50
N LYS A 85 15.69 6.17 -21.46
CA LYS A 85 15.73 5.69 -20.07
C LYS A 85 14.32 5.52 -19.53
N SER A 86 14.15 4.56 -18.64
CA SER A 86 12.94 4.43 -17.81
C SER A 86 12.73 5.68 -16.98
N VAL A 87 11.46 6.02 -16.70
CA VAL A 87 11.12 7.06 -15.75
C VAL A 87 11.63 6.73 -14.34
N ASP A 88 11.83 7.75 -13.49
CA ASP A 88 12.34 7.55 -12.14
C ASP A 88 11.32 6.83 -11.25
N VAL A 89 10.04 7.09 -11.43
CA VAL A 89 8.94 6.53 -10.63
C VAL A 89 7.81 6.08 -11.54
N GLY A 90 7.38 4.84 -11.42
CA GLY A 90 6.10 4.35 -11.94
C GLY A 90 5.03 4.45 -10.86
N MET A 91 3.81 4.84 -11.22
CA MET A 91 2.73 5.09 -10.27
C MET A 91 1.37 4.71 -10.86
N ILE A 92 0.51 4.10 -10.03
CA ILE A 92 -0.89 3.85 -10.40
C ILE A 92 -1.82 4.07 -9.21
N ASN A 93 -2.99 4.63 -9.43
CA ASN A 93 -4.04 4.73 -8.43
C ASN A 93 -4.78 3.39 -8.27
N ALA A 94 -5.17 3.05 -7.05
CA ALA A 94 -5.89 1.81 -6.78
C ALA A 94 -7.21 1.67 -7.58
N GLY A 95 -7.82 2.82 -7.97
CA GLY A 95 -9.03 2.84 -8.79
C GLY A 95 -8.84 2.41 -10.24
N GLY A 96 -7.60 2.46 -10.76
CA GLY A 96 -7.23 2.01 -12.10
C GLY A 96 -7.31 0.48 -12.26
N LEU A 97 -7.17 -0.27 -11.17
CA LEU A 97 -7.12 -1.73 -11.16
C LEU A 97 -8.53 -2.31 -10.98
N ARG A 98 -9.01 -3.10 -11.93
CA ARG A 98 -10.43 -3.49 -11.98
C ARG A 98 -10.71 -4.96 -11.69
N GLU A 99 -9.71 -5.84 -11.86
CA GLU A 99 -9.79 -7.27 -11.52
C GLU A 99 -8.47 -7.75 -10.94
N ASP A 100 -8.45 -8.88 -10.23
CA ASP A 100 -7.23 -9.50 -9.75
C ASP A 100 -6.54 -10.28 -10.87
N LEU A 101 -5.21 -10.30 -10.87
CA LEU A 101 -4.46 -11.08 -11.86
C LEU A 101 -4.12 -12.46 -11.29
N VAL A 102 -4.95 -13.43 -11.58
CA VAL A 102 -4.78 -14.82 -11.15
C VAL A 102 -4.31 -15.66 -12.33
N PRO A 103 -3.05 -16.13 -12.37
CA PRO A 103 -2.58 -16.98 -13.43
C PRO A 103 -3.40 -18.27 -13.53
N ASN A 104 -3.53 -18.82 -14.72
CA ASN A 104 -4.14 -20.13 -14.93
C ASN A 104 -3.30 -21.23 -14.25
N GLU A 105 -3.89 -22.42 -14.04
CA GLU A 105 -3.21 -23.57 -13.41
C GLU A 105 -1.91 -23.99 -14.10
N ASP A 106 -1.80 -23.74 -15.41
CA ASP A 106 -0.59 -24.00 -16.20
C ASP A 106 0.44 -22.86 -16.17
N GLY A 107 0.19 -21.82 -15.38
CA GLY A 107 1.05 -20.65 -15.25
C GLY A 107 0.92 -19.65 -16.40
N THR A 108 -0.09 -19.78 -17.25
CA THR A 108 -0.34 -18.79 -18.31
C THR A 108 -1.17 -17.61 -17.80
N ILE A 109 -0.94 -16.47 -18.42
CA ILE A 109 -1.77 -15.25 -18.32
C ILE A 109 -2.31 -14.96 -19.71
N THR A 110 -3.61 -14.73 -19.81
CA THR A 110 -4.29 -14.48 -21.08
C THR A 110 -4.59 -13.00 -21.27
N TYR A 111 -4.88 -12.62 -22.51
CA TYR A 111 -5.29 -11.26 -22.87
C TYR A 111 -6.60 -10.84 -22.17
N ALA A 112 -7.53 -11.78 -21.96
CA ALA A 112 -8.75 -11.50 -21.22
C ALA A 112 -8.44 -11.05 -19.79
N GLN A 113 -7.55 -11.77 -19.09
CA GLN A 113 -7.17 -11.43 -17.72
C GLN A 113 -6.52 -10.04 -17.63
N THR A 114 -5.59 -9.71 -18.52
CA THR A 114 -4.96 -8.36 -18.52
C THR A 114 -5.95 -7.27 -18.93
N TYR A 115 -6.91 -7.58 -19.81
CA TYR A 115 -7.99 -6.66 -20.15
C TYR A 115 -8.90 -6.35 -18.95
N GLU A 116 -9.19 -7.36 -18.14
CA GLU A 116 -10.02 -7.22 -16.94
C GLU A 116 -9.29 -6.40 -15.85
N VAL A 117 -7.96 -6.50 -15.79
CA VAL A 117 -7.14 -5.67 -14.87
C VAL A 117 -7.17 -4.21 -15.28
N GLU A 118 -6.87 -3.90 -16.55
CA GLU A 118 -6.77 -2.53 -17.09
C GLU A 118 -7.67 -2.34 -18.34
N PRO A 119 -9.00 -2.19 -18.15
CA PRO A 119 -9.94 -2.16 -19.28
C PRO A 119 -10.07 -0.80 -19.97
N PHE A 120 -9.45 0.27 -19.46
CA PHE A 120 -9.75 1.64 -19.88
C PHE A 120 -9.06 2.07 -21.16
N SER A 121 -7.96 1.46 -21.54
CA SER A 121 -7.12 1.88 -22.67
C SER A 121 -6.65 3.33 -22.52
N ASN A 122 -6.16 3.69 -21.34
CA ASN A 122 -5.56 4.99 -21.10
C ASN A 122 -4.24 5.10 -21.90
N GLU A 123 -3.95 6.29 -22.40
CA GLU A 123 -2.63 6.59 -22.94
C GLU A 123 -1.61 6.73 -21.82
N LEU A 124 -0.42 6.20 -22.02
CA LEU A 124 0.69 6.30 -21.07
C LEU A 124 1.54 7.54 -21.35
N GLY A 125 2.09 8.07 -20.27
CA GLY A 125 2.99 9.21 -20.36
C GLY A 125 3.73 9.46 -19.06
N TYR A 126 4.45 10.57 -19.01
CA TYR A 126 5.11 11.02 -17.79
C TYR A 126 5.04 12.54 -17.62
N VAL A 127 5.20 12.99 -16.41
CA VAL A 127 5.44 14.38 -16.03
C VAL A 127 6.77 14.51 -15.31
N THR A 128 7.35 15.71 -15.28
CA THR A 128 8.56 16.00 -14.52
C THR A 128 8.21 16.85 -13.31
N LEU A 129 8.29 16.27 -12.12
CA LEU A 129 7.94 16.91 -10.85
C LEU A 129 9.17 17.33 -10.07
N LYS A 130 9.04 18.36 -9.23
CA LYS A 130 9.94 18.54 -8.10
C LYS A 130 9.67 17.49 -7.04
N GLY A 131 10.68 17.14 -6.24
CA GLY A 131 10.49 16.21 -5.15
C GLY A 131 9.46 16.69 -4.12
N SER A 132 9.35 18.01 -3.90
CA SER A 132 8.28 18.57 -3.09
C SER A 132 6.89 18.25 -3.62
N ASP A 133 6.69 18.35 -4.94
CA ASP A 133 5.40 18.07 -5.58
C ASP A 133 5.08 16.58 -5.58
N LEU A 134 6.09 15.72 -5.75
CA LEU A 134 5.94 14.27 -5.59
C LEU A 134 5.53 13.89 -4.15
N LYS A 135 6.16 14.52 -3.14
CA LYS A 135 5.75 14.35 -1.76
C LYS A 135 4.32 14.81 -1.53
N ASP A 136 3.92 15.95 -2.08
CA ASP A 136 2.55 16.45 -1.98
C ASP A 136 1.54 15.47 -2.64
N ALA A 137 1.89 14.82 -3.76
CA ALA A 137 1.06 13.80 -4.37
C ALA A 137 0.85 12.61 -3.42
N LEU A 138 1.88 12.19 -2.68
CA LEU A 138 1.76 11.14 -1.67
C LEU A 138 0.89 11.59 -0.48
N GLU A 139 0.96 12.86 -0.07
CA GLU A 139 0.07 13.42 0.96
C GLU A 139 -1.40 13.43 0.49
N GLN A 140 -1.65 13.65 -0.80
CA GLN A 140 -2.99 13.67 -1.38
C GLN A 140 -3.69 12.30 -1.40
N GLN A 141 -3.07 11.23 -0.91
CA GLN A 141 -3.74 9.94 -0.69
C GLN A 141 -4.84 10.04 0.37
N TRP A 142 -4.70 10.93 1.34
CA TRP A 142 -5.70 11.22 2.38
C TRP A 142 -6.72 12.24 1.86
N LYS A 143 -7.86 11.77 1.34
CA LYS A 143 -8.83 12.57 0.61
C LYS A 143 -9.76 13.41 1.49
N ASN A 144 -10.14 12.90 2.66
CA ASN A 144 -11.06 13.60 3.55
C ASN A 144 -10.48 14.93 4.04
N ASP A 145 -9.17 14.98 4.24
CA ASP A 145 -8.51 16.16 4.75
C ASP A 145 -8.13 17.14 3.63
N LEU A 146 -7.70 16.61 2.48
CA LEU A 146 -7.18 17.42 1.36
C LEU A 146 -8.20 17.73 0.29
N ASN A 147 -9.25 16.91 0.18
CA ASN A 147 -10.28 17.08 -0.84
C ASN A 147 -11.62 16.47 -0.43
N SER A 148 -12.47 17.28 0.17
CA SER A 148 -13.81 16.90 0.60
C SER A 148 -14.77 16.51 -0.54
N GLN A 149 -14.40 16.70 -1.78
CA GLN A 149 -15.20 16.31 -2.95
C GLN A 149 -15.09 14.82 -3.27
N ASN A 150 -14.09 14.12 -2.73
CA ASN A 150 -13.94 12.70 -2.97
C ASN A 150 -14.81 11.89 -2.00
N SER A 151 -15.53 10.90 -2.54
CA SER A 151 -16.38 10.01 -1.74
C SER A 151 -15.62 9.00 -0.90
N ARG A 152 -14.30 8.84 -1.14
CA ARG A 152 -13.44 7.91 -0.42
C ARG A 152 -12.46 8.69 0.46
N PRO A 153 -12.33 8.33 1.75
CA PRO A 153 -11.45 9.04 2.67
C PRO A 153 -9.96 8.85 2.33
N MET A 154 -9.61 7.73 1.70
CA MET A 154 -8.25 7.44 1.28
C MET A 154 -8.24 6.76 -0.10
N LEU A 155 -7.33 7.19 -0.96
CA LEU A 155 -7.01 6.53 -2.23
C LEU A 155 -5.51 6.32 -2.29
N LYS A 156 -5.09 5.05 -2.28
CA LYS A 156 -3.68 4.68 -2.31
C LYS A 156 -3.09 4.84 -3.70
N LEU A 157 -1.86 5.33 -3.75
CA LEU A 157 -0.97 5.24 -4.90
C LEU A 157 -0.05 4.03 -4.70
N ASN A 158 -0.04 3.13 -5.67
CA ASN A 158 0.93 2.04 -5.74
C ASN A 158 2.14 2.53 -6.54
N LEU A 159 3.34 2.21 -6.10
CA LEU A 159 4.58 2.76 -6.62
C LEU A 159 5.50 1.66 -7.13
N SER A 160 6.39 2.00 -8.06
CA SER A 160 7.41 1.09 -8.54
C SER A 160 8.39 0.68 -7.41
N SER A 161 8.99 -0.49 -7.55
CA SER A 161 9.78 -1.20 -6.51
C SER A 161 11.00 -0.43 -5.99
N ASN A 162 11.45 0.56 -6.75
CA ASN A 162 12.56 1.42 -6.38
C ASN A 162 12.17 2.59 -5.46
N VAL A 163 10.88 2.73 -5.12
CA VAL A 163 10.37 3.79 -4.24
C VAL A 163 9.92 3.20 -2.92
N ARG A 164 10.34 3.81 -1.82
CA ARG A 164 9.82 3.53 -0.48
C ARG A 164 9.45 4.85 0.18
N TYR A 165 8.44 4.82 1.03
CA TYR A 165 8.13 5.95 1.89
C TYR A 165 7.56 5.51 3.23
N THR A 166 7.72 6.37 4.21
CA THR A 166 7.11 6.21 5.52
C THR A 166 6.15 7.35 5.80
N TYR A 167 5.15 7.07 6.61
CA TYR A 167 4.20 8.08 7.04
C TYR A 167 3.86 7.93 8.52
N ASP A 168 3.51 9.04 9.15
CA ASP A 168 2.99 9.08 10.51
C ASP A 168 1.52 9.50 10.49
N PRO A 169 0.58 8.58 10.73
CA PRO A 169 -0.85 8.90 10.68
C PRO A 169 -1.31 9.85 11.78
N ALA A 170 -0.51 10.04 12.83
CA ALA A 170 -0.81 10.99 13.92
C ALA A 170 -0.48 12.45 13.55
N LYS A 171 0.26 12.68 12.46
CA LYS A 171 0.60 14.03 12.02
C LYS A 171 -0.55 14.72 11.31
N PRO A 172 -0.56 16.07 11.33
CA PRO A 172 -1.54 16.85 10.59
C PRO A 172 -1.50 16.57 9.10
N ASP A 173 -2.60 16.90 8.44
CA ASP A 173 -2.75 16.95 7.02
C ASP A 173 -1.59 17.66 6.30
N GLY A 174 -1.08 17.09 5.20
CA GLY A 174 0.07 17.60 4.45
C GLY A 174 1.42 17.40 5.14
N GLN A 175 1.47 16.71 6.30
CA GLN A 175 2.69 16.46 7.07
C GLN A 175 2.87 14.98 7.43
N ARG A 176 2.04 14.09 6.89
CA ARG A 176 2.07 12.66 7.26
C ARG A 176 3.27 11.94 6.66
N ILE A 177 3.69 12.30 5.46
CA ILE A 177 4.87 11.67 4.81
C ILE A 177 6.13 12.10 5.55
N THR A 178 6.79 11.14 6.19
CA THR A 178 7.96 11.38 7.03
C THR A 178 9.28 11.13 6.32
N SER A 179 9.31 10.20 5.37
CA SER A 179 10.47 9.87 4.54
C SER A 179 10.02 9.41 3.17
N VAL A 180 10.80 9.70 2.14
CA VAL A 180 10.66 9.11 0.80
C VAL A 180 12.05 8.82 0.30
N THR A 181 12.29 7.61 -0.24
CA THR A 181 13.52 7.22 -0.93
C THR A 181 13.21 6.72 -2.32
N ILE A 182 14.06 7.06 -3.27
CA ILE A 182 14.01 6.58 -4.67
C ILE A 182 15.39 5.98 -4.99
N ASN A 183 15.43 4.72 -5.40
CA ASN A 183 16.66 3.96 -5.61
C ASN A 183 17.58 3.93 -4.35
N GLY A 184 16.98 3.93 -3.16
CA GLY A 184 17.70 3.97 -1.88
C GLY A 184 18.22 5.34 -1.46
N GLU A 185 18.06 6.38 -2.28
CA GLU A 185 18.49 7.75 -1.98
C GLU A 185 17.31 8.60 -1.48
N PRO A 186 17.50 9.41 -0.45
CA PRO A 186 16.47 10.32 0.04
C PRO A 186 15.99 11.29 -1.04
N LEU A 187 14.67 11.47 -1.12
CA LEU A 187 14.03 12.44 -2.00
C LEU A 187 14.51 13.87 -1.70
N LYS A 188 15.01 14.56 -2.70
CA LYS A 188 15.42 15.96 -2.58
C LYS A 188 14.25 16.86 -2.99
N ALA A 189 13.80 17.73 -2.12
CA ALA A 189 12.63 18.57 -2.34
C ALA A 189 12.75 19.47 -3.60
N ASP A 190 13.94 19.93 -3.93
CA ASP A 190 14.27 20.74 -5.11
C ASP A 190 14.80 19.91 -6.28
N GLY A 191 14.99 18.59 -6.09
CA GLY A 191 15.34 17.65 -7.15
C GLY A 191 14.19 17.50 -8.16
N THR A 192 14.51 17.02 -9.36
CA THR A 192 13.50 16.74 -10.41
C THR A 192 13.45 15.25 -10.67
N TYR A 193 12.23 14.73 -10.82
CA TYR A 193 11.94 13.32 -11.00
C TYR A 193 10.89 13.14 -12.09
N THR A 194 11.11 12.20 -12.99
CA THR A 194 10.14 11.78 -13.98
C THR A 194 9.18 10.76 -13.37
N VAL A 195 7.88 11.05 -13.43
CA VAL A 195 6.82 10.20 -12.88
C VAL A 195 5.95 9.71 -14.01
N GLY A 196 5.97 8.41 -14.27
CA GLY A 196 5.20 7.74 -15.30
C GLY A 196 3.91 7.14 -14.77
N SER A 197 2.84 7.33 -15.53
CA SER A 197 1.52 6.77 -15.21
C SER A 197 0.59 6.82 -16.43
N VAL A 198 -0.67 6.47 -16.20
CA VAL A 198 -1.78 6.71 -17.12
C VAL A 198 -2.11 8.22 -17.17
N ASN A 199 -2.46 8.73 -18.35
CA ASN A 199 -2.78 10.15 -18.53
C ASN A 199 -3.89 10.64 -17.58
N PHE A 200 -4.92 9.81 -17.32
CA PHE A 200 -5.96 10.14 -16.34
C PHE A 200 -5.38 10.59 -14.99
N LEU A 201 -4.41 9.85 -14.46
CA LEU A 201 -3.82 10.18 -13.15
C LEU A 201 -2.91 11.41 -13.24
N LEU A 202 -2.07 11.50 -14.28
CA LEU A 202 -1.14 12.61 -14.47
C LEU A 202 -1.85 13.96 -14.69
N ASP A 203 -3.06 13.92 -15.26
CA ASP A 203 -3.92 15.09 -15.46
C ASP A 203 -4.75 15.46 -14.21
N GLY A 204 -4.43 14.89 -13.04
CA GLY A 204 -5.06 15.20 -11.75
C GLY A 204 -6.30 14.35 -11.42
N GLY A 205 -6.49 13.24 -12.13
CA GLY A 205 -7.56 12.29 -11.83
C GLY A 205 -7.53 11.82 -10.37
N ASP A 206 -8.67 11.43 -9.85
CA ASP A 206 -8.84 11.03 -8.44
C ASP A 206 -8.35 12.09 -7.43
N SER A 207 -8.33 13.38 -7.84
CA SER A 207 -7.89 14.52 -7.02
C SER A 207 -6.41 14.44 -6.58
N PHE A 208 -5.53 13.99 -7.49
CA PHE A 208 -4.09 14.07 -7.32
C PHE A 208 -3.52 15.30 -8.05
N ASP A 209 -4.02 16.48 -7.69
CA ASP A 209 -3.69 17.75 -8.35
C ASP A 209 -2.19 18.10 -8.34
N ALA A 210 -1.43 17.59 -7.36
CA ALA A 210 0.01 17.80 -7.30
C ALA A 210 0.74 17.25 -8.54
N LEU A 211 0.21 16.21 -9.19
CA LEU A 211 0.80 15.65 -10.41
C LEU A 211 0.74 16.61 -11.60
N THR A 212 -0.27 17.50 -11.65
CA THR A 212 -0.41 18.47 -12.74
C THR A 212 0.65 19.59 -12.70
N ARG A 213 1.38 19.72 -11.58
CA ARG A 213 2.44 20.74 -11.44
C ARG A 213 3.67 20.45 -12.30
N GLY A 214 3.80 19.22 -12.80
CA GLY A 214 4.81 18.84 -13.79
C GLY A 214 4.58 19.38 -15.20
N GLY A 215 3.49 20.12 -15.41
CA GLY A 215 3.11 20.63 -16.71
C GLY A 215 2.31 19.61 -17.54
N ALA A 216 2.32 19.78 -18.86
CA ALA A 216 1.61 18.86 -19.75
C ALA A 216 2.27 17.47 -19.75
N THR A 217 1.43 16.44 -19.73
CA THR A 217 1.86 15.05 -19.85
C THR A 217 2.58 14.83 -21.18
N VAL A 218 3.77 14.25 -21.10
CA VAL A 218 4.52 13.80 -22.29
C VAL A 218 4.09 12.36 -22.57
N THR A 219 3.26 12.17 -23.59
CA THR A 219 2.76 10.84 -23.97
C THR A 219 3.73 10.14 -24.90
N ASN A 220 3.75 8.80 -24.82
CA ASN A 220 4.58 7.96 -25.70
C ASN A 220 3.75 7.21 -26.76
N GLY A 221 2.42 7.38 -26.77
CA GLY A 221 1.50 6.73 -27.69
C GLY A 221 1.16 5.28 -27.34
N ASN A 222 1.71 4.73 -26.27
CA ASN A 222 1.38 3.39 -25.78
C ASN A 222 0.11 3.44 -24.92
N LEU A 223 -0.64 2.35 -24.95
CA LEU A 223 -1.80 2.15 -24.06
C LEU A 223 -1.39 1.32 -22.84
N ASP A 224 -2.04 1.57 -21.71
CA ASP A 224 -1.82 0.92 -20.42
C ASP A 224 -1.74 -0.61 -20.55
N ARG A 225 -2.80 -1.24 -21.05
CA ARG A 225 -2.87 -2.69 -21.22
C ARG A 225 -1.82 -3.25 -22.16
N ASP A 226 -1.51 -2.55 -23.27
CA ASP A 226 -0.56 -3.06 -24.25
C ASP A 226 0.86 -3.05 -23.66
N ALA A 227 1.24 -2.00 -22.94
CA ALA A 227 2.49 -1.93 -22.19
C ALA A 227 2.56 -2.97 -21.07
N PHE A 228 1.45 -3.17 -20.34
CA PHE A 228 1.38 -4.21 -19.31
C PHE A 228 1.56 -5.62 -19.90
N ASN A 229 0.94 -5.90 -21.05
CA ASN A 229 1.15 -7.15 -21.78
C ASN A 229 2.60 -7.37 -22.20
N GLU A 230 3.26 -6.34 -22.73
CA GLU A 230 4.67 -6.39 -23.11
C GLU A 230 5.57 -6.64 -21.90
N TYR A 231 5.30 -5.97 -20.78
CA TYR A 231 6.03 -6.16 -19.53
C TYR A 231 5.90 -7.60 -19.01
N LEU A 232 4.69 -8.13 -18.91
CA LEU A 232 4.45 -9.50 -18.47
C LEU A 232 5.12 -10.53 -19.38
N ALA A 233 5.06 -10.34 -20.70
CA ALA A 233 5.71 -11.20 -21.67
C ALA A 233 7.25 -11.16 -21.54
N ALA A 234 7.82 -9.97 -21.36
CA ALA A 234 9.27 -9.80 -21.18
C ALA A 234 9.81 -10.49 -19.92
N HIS A 235 9.00 -10.58 -18.87
CA HIS A 235 9.34 -11.25 -17.62
C HIS A 235 8.91 -12.72 -17.56
N SER A 236 8.33 -13.26 -18.63
CA SER A 236 8.04 -14.67 -18.73
C SER A 236 9.35 -15.49 -18.75
N PRO A 237 9.47 -16.58 -17.97
CA PRO A 237 10.60 -17.48 -18.07
C PRO A 237 10.71 -18.07 -19.48
N THR A 238 11.87 -17.94 -20.09
CA THR A 238 12.19 -18.59 -21.37
C THR A 238 12.99 -19.86 -21.13
N LYS A 239 12.97 -20.80 -22.08
CA LYS A 239 13.77 -22.04 -22.00
C LYS A 239 15.26 -21.80 -21.86
N ASP A 240 15.75 -20.61 -22.26
CA ASP A 240 17.14 -20.22 -22.18
C ASP A 240 17.50 -19.48 -20.88
N ARG A 241 16.52 -19.07 -20.10
CA ARG A 241 16.74 -18.63 -18.71
C ARG A 241 16.77 -19.87 -17.86
N SER A 242 17.96 -20.21 -17.35
CA SER A 242 18.25 -21.41 -16.57
C SER A 242 17.24 -21.67 -15.46
N ALA A 243 17.16 -22.94 -15.03
CA ALA A 243 16.23 -23.44 -14.02
C ALA A 243 16.15 -22.65 -12.70
N ASP A 244 17.09 -21.74 -12.46
CA ASP A 244 17.12 -20.84 -11.29
C ASP A 244 16.24 -19.59 -11.44
N ALA A 245 15.69 -19.34 -12.65
CA ALA A 245 14.69 -18.31 -12.92
C ALA A 245 13.33 -18.95 -13.25
N ALA A 246 12.96 -19.93 -12.48
CA ALA A 246 11.89 -20.87 -12.82
C ALA A 246 10.45 -20.33 -12.68
N SER A 247 10.26 -19.08 -12.24
CA SER A 247 8.94 -18.46 -12.16
C SER A 247 8.97 -17.09 -12.81
N GLY A 248 7.85 -16.68 -13.42
CA GLY A 248 7.61 -15.30 -13.77
C GLY A 248 7.69 -14.39 -12.53
N LEU A 249 7.34 -13.15 -12.70
CA LEU A 249 7.31 -12.22 -11.56
C LEU A 249 6.48 -12.80 -10.40
N ALA A 250 6.91 -12.51 -9.19
CA ALA A 250 6.18 -12.82 -7.97
C ALA A 250 5.77 -11.51 -7.27
N PRO A 251 4.70 -11.52 -6.47
CA PRO A 251 4.38 -10.40 -5.59
C PRO A 251 5.59 -9.97 -4.76
N ARG A 252 5.73 -8.67 -4.53
CA ARG A 252 6.81 -8.14 -3.71
C ARG A 252 6.81 -8.77 -2.32
N ALA A 253 7.99 -8.93 -1.76
CA ALA A 253 8.16 -9.42 -0.40
C ALA A 253 7.65 -8.42 0.64
N ALA A 254 7.74 -7.13 0.36
CA ALA A 254 7.32 -6.07 1.27
C ALA A 254 6.66 -4.92 0.52
N LYS A 255 5.83 -4.17 1.23
CA LYS A 255 5.18 -2.96 0.74
C LYS A 255 6.18 -1.80 0.61
N SER A 256 5.89 -0.89 -0.31
CA SER A 256 6.62 0.37 -0.47
C SER A 256 6.31 1.37 0.65
N SER A 257 5.17 1.25 1.32
CA SER A 257 4.67 2.22 2.28
C SER A 257 4.47 1.61 3.67
N ILE A 258 5.07 2.24 4.68
CA ILE A 258 4.96 1.81 6.08
C ILE A 258 4.56 2.99 6.95
N GLY A 259 3.51 2.81 7.76
CA GLY A 259 3.10 3.75 8.79
C GLY A 259 3.84 3.49 10.09
N LEU A 260 4.44 4.53 10.67
CA LEU A 260 5.00 4.45 12.02
C LEU A 260 5.00 5.82 12.70
N THR A 261 4.83 5.79 14.02
CA THR A 261 4.91 6.99 14.86
C THR A 261 6.10 6.87 15.79
N LEU A 262 7.03 7.83 15.71
CA LEU A 262 8.20 7.93 16.56
C LEU A 262 8.03 9.04 17.59
N PRO A 263 8.68 8.94 18.79
CA PRO A 263 8.71 10.04 19.74
C PRO A 263 9.25 11.32 19.11
N ALA A 264 8.49 12.42 19.25
CA ALA A 264 8.92 13.75 18.80
C ALA A 264 9.87 14.41 19.81
N GLU A 265 9.68 14.12 21.09
CA GLU A 265 10.48 14.65 22.18
C GLU A 265 11.61 13.69 22.55
N PRO A 266 12.76 14.21 23.01
CA PRO A 266 13.87 13.37 23.43
C PRO A 266 13.49 12.43 24.58
N VAL A 267 13.80 11.15 24.43
CA VAL A 267 13.63 10.12 25.45
C VAL A 267 14.95 9.90 26.22
N ALA A 268 14.87 9.35 27.43
CA ALA A 268 16.08 9.05 28.18
C ALA A 268 16.84 7.86 27.57
N ASP A 269 18.16 7.89 27.60
CA ASP A 269 18.99 6.77 27.18
C ASP A 269 18.65 5.50 28.00
N GLY A 270 18.52 4.38 27.33
CA GLY A 270 18.11 3.08 27.92
C GLY A 270 16.61 2.97 28.25
N SER A 271 15.78 3.97 27.91
CA SER A 271 14.34 3.87 28.10
C SER A 271 13.68 2.97 27.06
N THR A 272 12.55 2.37 27.43
CA THR A 272 11.70 1.63 26.50
C THR A 272 10.67 2.56 25.87
N VAL A 273 10.54 2.50 24.58
CA VAL A 273 9.55 3.25 23.77
C VAL A 273 8.67 2.27 23.02
N THR A 274 7.38 2.54 22.98
CA THR A 274 6.43 1.82 22.13
C THR A 274 6.36 2.48 20.77
N ILE A 275 6.64 1.72 19.70
CA ILE A 275 6.55 2.18 18.31
C ILE A 275 5.35 1.51 17.65
N PRO A 276 4.25 2.25 17.40
CA PRO A 276 3.14 1.76 16.60
C PRO A 276 3.56 1.65 15.14
N LEU A 277 3.27 0.50 14.53
CA LEU A 277 3.53 0.20 13.11
C LEU A 277 2.22 -0.12 12.41
N ARG A 278 2.11 0.25 11.14
CA ARG A 278 0.90 0.05 10.32
C ARG A 278 1.26 -0.24 8.88
N GLY A 279 0.35 -0.93 8.18
CA GLY A 279 0.53 -1.20 6.76
C GLY A 279 1.69 -2.16 6.47
N LEU A 280 2.02 -3.07 7.42
CA LEU A 280 3.13 -4.00 7.28
C LEU A 280 2.85 -5.13 6.28
N SER A 281 1.58 -5.46 6.05
CA SER A 281 1.15 -6.55 5.17
C SER A 281 0.29 -6.05 4.03
N PHE A 282 0.31 -6.77 2.91
CA PHE A 282 -0.79 -6.73 1.96
C PHE A 282 -2.04 -7.31 2.61
N SER A 283 -3.22 -6.86 2.17
CA SER A 283 -4.48 -7.38 2.73
C SER A 283 -4.77 -8.82 2.27
N GLU A 284 -4.19 -9.22 1.17
CA GLU A 284 -4.36 -10.55 0.57
C GLU A 284 -3.12 -10.94 -0.22
N GLY A 285 -2.95 -12.24 -0.45
CA GLY A 285 -1.83 -12.79 -1.20
C GLY A 285 -0.75 -13.43 -0.31
N PRO A 286 0.37 -13.87 -0.90
CA PRO A 286 1.38 -14.68 -0.21
C PRO A 286 2.29 -13.88 0.75
N SER A 287 2.38 -12.55 0.60
CA SER A 287 3.32 -11.71 1.36
C SER A 287 2.64 -11.07 2.59
N ILE A 288 2.03 -11.91 3.43
CA ILE A 288 1.44 -11.49 4.70
C ILE A 288 2.44 -11.76 5.81
N THR A 289 2.98 -10.71 6.43
CA THR A 289 3.97 -10.83 7.51
C THR A 289 3.31 -11.18 8.83
N THR A 290 4.00 -11.96 9.66
CA THR A 290 3.53 -12.36 11.00
C THR A 290 4.31 -11.69 12.12
N LYS A 291 5.50 -11.16 11.82
CA LYS A 291 6.38 -10.51 12.78
C LYS A 291 6.86 -9.16 12.26
N ALA A 292 6.99 -8.23 13.20
CA ALA A 292 7.67 -6.96 13.00
C ALA A 292 8.90 -6.91 13.90
N HIS A 293 10.05 -6.57 13.31
CA HIS A 293 11.34 -6.43 13.98
C HIS A 293 11.73 -4.96 13.96
N VAL A 294 11.98 -4.38 15.11
CA VAL A 294 12.44 -2.99 15.23
C VAL A 294 13.81 -2.97 15.87
N SER A 295 14.72 -2.15 15.34
CA SER A 295 16.01 -1.87 15.96
C SER A 295 16.18 -0.38 16.20
N ALA A 296 16.71 -0.03 17.37
CA ALA A 296 17.04 1.35 17.77
C ALA A 296 18.37 1.35 18.57
N GLY A 297 19.44 1.89 17.99
CA GLY A 297 20.74 1.96 18.65
C GLY A 297 21.38 0.59 18.96
N GLY A 298 21.12 -0.44 18.13
CA GLY A 298 21.61 -1.80 18.31
C GLY A 298 20.73 -2.70 19.21
N ALA A 299 19.81 -2.14 19.97
CA ALA A 299 18.78 -2.93 20.61
C ALA A 299 17.73 -3.36 19.59
N GLN A 300 17.23 -4.59 19.75
CA GLN A 300 16.24 -5.18 18.86
C GLN A 300 15.03 -5.66 19.66
N ALA A 301 13.85 -5.49 19.07
CA ALA A 301 12.59 -5.98 19.61
C ALA A 301 11.74 -6.57 18.48
N VAL A 302 10.85 -7.52 18.86
CA VAL A 302 9.99 -8.23 17.93
C VAL A 302 8.57 -8.25 18.51
N ALA A 303 7.58 -8.00 17.65
CA ALA A 303 6.18 -8.15 18.01
C ALA A 303 5.42 -8.97 16.95
N ASP A 304 4.31 -9.55 17.39
CA ASP A 304 3.35 -10.16 16.49
C ASP A 304 2.62 -9.09 15.67
N VAL A 305 2.32 -9.42 14.41
CA VAL A 305 1.56 -8.55 13.53
C VAL A 305 0.10 -8.98 13.51
N ASP A 306 -0.78 -8.07 13.85
CA ASP A 306 -2.21 -8.22 13.67
C ASP A 306 -2.59 -7.94 12.22
N ASN A 307 -3.01 -8.97 11.53
CA ASN A 307 -3.45 -8.93 10.13
C ASN A 307 -4.97 -8.87 9.98
N SER A 308 -5.72 -8.64 11.05
CA SER A 308 -7.15 -8.36 10.93
C SER A 308 -7.35 -7.14 10.03
N LEU A 309 -8.24 -7.28 9.04
CA LEU A 309 -8.53 -6.20 8.11
C LEU A 309 -9.39 -5.15 8.82
N VAL A 310 -8.98 -3.90 8.71
CA VAL A 310 -9.76 -2.80 9.23
C VAL A 310 -10.96 -2.58 8.30
N ASP A 311 -12.16 -2.49 8.86
CA ASP A 311 -13.37 -2.17 8.11
C ASP A 311 -13.26 -0.77 7.49
N ALA A 312 -13.00 -0.75 6.19
CA ALA A 312 -12.88 0.47 5.41
C ALA A 312 -14.25 1.14 5.14
N HIS A 313 -15.32 0.46 5.45
CA HIS A 313 -16.69 0.98 5.33
C HIS A 313 -17.24 1.58 6.62
N ALA A 314 -16.43 1.81 7.63
CA ALA A 314 -16.86 2.63 8.74
C ALA A 314 -17.52 3.88 8.14
N SER A 315 -18.80 4.03 8.39
CA SER A 315 -19.66 5.05 7.75
C SER A 315 -19.20 6.48 7.98
N ASP A 316 -18.28 6.67 8.92
CA ASP A 316 -17.62 7.93 9.24
C ASP A 316 -16.28 8.15 8.52
N GLY A 317 -15.78 7.15 7.82
CA GLY A 317 -14.49 7.21 7.10
C GLY A 317 -13.26 7.41 7.97
N ALA A 318 -13.41 7.64 9.27
CA ALA A 318 -12.33 8.00 10.19
C ALA A 318 -11.34 6.85 10.41
N ALA A 319 -11.81 5.61 10.41
CA ALA A 319 -10.97 4.44 10.61
C ALA A 319 -9.92 4.26 9.50
N ILE A 320 -10.22 4.68 8.28
CA ILE A 320 -9.34 4.50 7.11
C ILE A 320 -8.22 5.52 7.08
N ILE A 321 -8.44 6.72 7.60
CA ILE A 321 -7.44 7.81 7.60
C ILE A 321 -6.22 7.44 8.45
N THR A 322 -6.43 6.65 9.49
CA THR A 322 -5.40 6.30 10.47
C THR A 322 -4.81 4.92 10.29
N THR A 323 -5.43 4.08 9.46
CA THR A 323 -5.01 2.69 9.26
C THR A 323 -4.88 2.39 7.77
N ASP A 324 -3.81 1.73 7.41
CA ASP A 324 -3.52 1.32 6.03
C ASP A 324 -4.08 -0.08 5.70
N GLY A 325 -5.08 -0.52 6.43
CA GLY A 325 -5.79 -1.78 6.17
C GLY A 325 -5.24 -2.97 6.94
N ALA A 326 -4.10 -3.54 6.57
CA ALA A 326 -3.59 -4.78 7.16
C ALA A 326 -2.19 -4.63 7.75
N GLY A 327 -1.85 -5.49 8.72
CA GLY A 327 -0.52 -5.56 9.29
C GLY A 327 -0.23 -4.43 10.28
N GLN A 328 -0.80 -4.51 11.48
CA GLN A 328 -0.53 -3.59 12.58
C GLN A 328 0.31 -4.27 13.66
N ALA A 329 1.22 -3.53 14.27
CA ALA A 329 2.00 -3.98 15.42
C ALA A 329 2.30 -2.82 16.37
N SER A 330 2.53 -3.14 17.64
CA SER A 330 3.12 -2.23 18.61
C SER A 330 4.36 -2.89 19.16
N VAL A 331 5.52 -2.25 18.95
CA VAL A 331 6.80 -2.84 19.32
C VAL A 331 7.43 -2.01 20.44
N ASP A 332 7.66 -2.64 21.59
CA ASP A 332 8.37 -2.05 22.70
C ASP A 332 9.88 -2.29 22.52
N VAL A 333 10.62 -1.23 22.20
CA VAL A 333 12.07 -1.30 21.98
C VAL A 333 12.81 -0.43 23.00
N THR A 334 13.87 -0.98 23.59
CA THR A 334 14.79 -0.19 24.40
C THR A 334 15.68 0.63 23.49
N VAL A 335 15.69 1.97 23.67
CA VAL A 335 16.47 2.88 22.83
C VAL A 335 17.81 3.13 23.49
N VAL A 336 18.90 2.77 22.80
CA VAL A 336 20.24 2.95 23.29
C VAL A 336 20.95 4.03 22.47
N GLY A 337 21.23 5.16 23.07
CA GLY A 337 21.94 6.27 22.45
C GLY A 337 23.44 6.00 22.35
N ALA A 338 24.08 6.58 21.33
CA ALA A 338 25.56 6.63 21.28
C ALA A 338 26.06 7.74 22.21
N CYS A 339 25.86 7.55 23.52
CA CYS A 339 26.10 8.55 24.55
C CYS A 339 27.52 8.55 25.14
N GLU A 340 28.38 7.65 24.69
CA GLU A 340 29.79 7.61 25.14
C GLU A 340 30.50 8.92 24.80
N GLY A 341 31.08 9.54 25.82
CA GLY A 341 31.78 10.83 25.68
C GLY A 341 30.88 12.05 25.53
N LYS A 342 29.55 11.89 25.63
CA LYS A 342 28.57 12.98 25.54
C LYS A 342 28.31 13.63 26.91
N ALA A 343 28.03 14.93 26.91
CA ALA A 343 27.64 15.64 28.09
C ALA A 343 26.24 15.26 28.57
N ALA A 344 25.97 15.43 29.87
CA ALA A 344 24.62 15.30 30.40
C ALA A 344 23.70 16.32 29.75
N GLY A 345 22.53 15.84 29.25
CA GLY A 345 21.55 16.64 28.53
C GLY A 345 21.84 16.84 27.05
N GLU A 346 22.94 16.35 26.50
CA GLU A 346 23.17 16.32 25.05
C GLU A 346 22.21 15.35 24.39
N VAL A 347 21.62 15.76 23.25
CA VAL A 347 20.67 14.94 22.48
C VAL A 347 21.39 14.32 21.30
N VAL A 348 21.25 13.02 21.15
CA VAL A 348 21.73 12.24 20.00
C VAL A 348 20.55 11.60 19.26
N ASN A 349 20.64 11.50 17.95
CA ASN A 349 19.61 10.84 17.13
C ASN A 349 19.98 9.36 16.93
N VAL A 350 19.09 8.47 17.34
CA VAL A 350 19.26 7.02 17.21
C VAL A 350 18.48 6.53 16.01
N PRO A 351 19.16 6.04 14.96
CA PRO A 351 18.48 5.51 13.77
C PRO A 351 17.54 4.36 14.14
N VAL A 352 16.37 4.34 13.50
CA VAL A 352 15.37 3.28 13.61
C VAL A 352 15.34 2.49 12.32
N THR A 353 15.34 1.17 12.43
CA THR A 353 15.09 0.26 11.31
C THR A 353 13.92 -0.65 11.63
N VAL A 354 13.16 -1.00 10.59
CA VAL A 354 12.03 -1.92 10.70
C VAL A 354 12.17 -3.00 9.64
N ALA A 355 12.01 -4.25 10.04
CA ALA A 355 11.95 -5.39 9.13
C ALA A 355 10.69 -6.20 9.39
N THR A 356 10.23 -6.90 8.36
CA THR A 356 9.17 -7.91 8.41
C THR A 356 9.80 -9.31 8.25
N ASP A 357 8.98 -10.36 8.22
CA ASP A 357 9.44 -11.74 7.93
C ASP A 357 10.12 -11.85 6.55
N PHE A 358 9.87 -10.92 5.65
CA PHE A 358 10.31 -11.00 4.26
C PHE A 358 11.45 -10.06 3.90
N ALA A 359 11.48 -8.84 4.47
CA ALA A 359 12.44 -7.83 4.08
C ALA A 359 12.59 -6.72 5.13
N THR A 360 13.68 -5.96 5.04
CA THR A 360 13.80 -4.66 5.69
C THR A 360 12.91 -3.66 4.96
N VAL A 361 12.03 -2.98 5.69
CA VAL A 361 11.04 -2.04 5.16
C VAL A 361 11.33 -0.58 5.54
N VAL A 362 12.12 -0.37 6.60
CA VAL A 362 12.70 0.92 6.97
C VAL A 362 14.19 0.71 7.21
N GLU A 363 15.01 1.40 6.46
CA GLU A 363 16.46 1.36 6.56
C GLU A 363 17.00 2.61 7.27
N ALA A 364 18.22 2.54 7.79
CA ALA A 364 18.88 3.71 8.40
C ALA A 364 19.01 4.89 7.41
N SER A 365 19.14 4.60 6.11
CA SER A 365 19.17 5.60 5.03
C SER A 365 17.87 6.38 4.86
N ASP A 366 16.75 5.87 5.37
CA ASP A 366 15.47 6.57 5.35
C ASP A 366 15.44 7.78 6.30
N GLY A 367 16.47 7.92 7.15
CA GLY A 367 16.69 9.09 8.00
C GLY A 367 15.79 9.17 9.23
N LEU A 368 15.06 8.08 9.53
CA LEU A 368 14.18 8.03 10.70
C LEU A 368 14.97 7.75 11.97
N SER A 369 14.74 8.54 13.01
CA SER A 369 15.48 8.43 14.26
C SER A 369 14.64 8.84 15.47
N ILE A 370 15.03 8.31 16.64
CA ILE A 370 14.50 8.72 17.93
C ILE A 370 15.53 9.64 18.59
N PRO A 371 15.16 10.86 19.02
CA PRO A 371 16.07 11.71 19.79
C PRO A 371 16.21 11.14 21.20
N VAL A 372 17.47 11.05 21.67
CA VAL A 372 17.83 10.47 22.98
C VAL A 372 18.63 11.47 23.77
N THR A 373 18.22 11.76 24.99
CA THR A 373 18.96 12.60 25.95
C THR A 373 19.97 11.75 26.68
N CYS A 374 21.25 12.10 26.57
CA CYS A 374 22.33 11.42 27.27
C CYS A 374 22.37 11.81 28.76
N ALA A 375 22.53 10.81 29.63
CA ALA A 375 22.64 11.04 31.09
C ALA A 375 23.98 11.66 31.49
N GLY A 376 24.98 11.65 30.58
CA GLY A 376 26.36 12.00 30.84
C GLY A 376 27.12 10.90 31.62
N VAL A 377 28.42 10.89 31.48
CA VAL A 377 29.25 10.00 32.32
C VAL A 377 29.27 10.63 33.74
N ALA A 378 28.70 9.91 34.69
CA ALA A 378 28.91 10.32 36.11
C ALA A 378 30.42 10.40 36.35
N ALA A 379 30.90 11.58 36.77
CA ALA A 379 32.29 11.71 37.19
C ALA A 379 32.59 10.65 38.26
N PRO A 380 33.68 9.90 38.15
CA PRO A 380 34.01 8.90 39.15
C PRO A 380 34.01 9.57 40.52
N SER A 381 33.11 9.12 41.39
CA SER A 381 33.11 9.59 42.78
C SER A 381 34.50 9.37 43.36
N PRO A 382 35.12 10.37 44.02
CA PRO A 382 36.39 10.16 44.65
C PRO A 382 36.22 9.03 45.68
N SER A 383 36.99 7.99 45.48
CA SER A 383 37.06 6.87 46.44
C SER A 383 37.54 7.39 47.76
N THR A 384 36.67 7.63 48.72
CA THR A 384 37.03 7.71 50.15
C THR A 384 37.28 6.27 50.59
N ASP A 385 38.53 5.88 50.49
CA ASP A 385 39.06 4.76 51.21
C ASP A 385 38.99 5.04 52.73
N SER A 386 38.07 4.44 53.40
CA SER A 386 38.07 4.29 54.86
C SER A 386 37.55 2.87 55.15
N GLY A 387 38.55 2.00 55.37
CA GLY A 387 38.28 0.65 55.86
C GLY A 387 37.65 0.65 57.25
N GLU A 388 36.73 -0.21 57.43
CA GLU A 388 36.65 -1.10 58.63
C GLU A 388 35.46 -2.09 58.46
N GLY A 389 35.78 -3.32 58.77
CA GLY A 389 34.93 -4.48 58.51
C GLY A 389 33.75 -4.60 59.53
N SER A 390 32.76 -5.32 59.13
CA SER A 390 32.01 -6.25 59.97
C SER A 390 31.11 -7.18 59.15
N LYS A 391 31.04 -8.39 59.61
CA LYS A 391 30.48 -9.60 59.01
C LYS A 391 28.95 -9.60 58.90
N PRO A 392 28.40 -10.57 58.17
CA PRO A 392 27.02 -10.60 57.68
C PRO A 392 26.05 -11.16 58.73
N VAL A 393 24.80 -10.73 58.68
CA VAL A 393 23.66 -11.37 59.30
C VAL A 393 22.70 -11.85 58.22
N VAL A 394 22.52 -13.17 58.25
CA VAL A 394 21.53 -13.92 57.49
C VAL A 394 20.19 -13.82 58.20
N SER A 395 19.09 -13.55 57.53
CA SER A 395 17.79 -14.02 57.92
C SER A 395 16.90 -14.25 56.70
N VAL A 396 16.37 -15.45 56.71
CA VAL A 396 15.50 -16.06 55.68
C VAL A 396 14.04 -15.91 56.16
N PRO A 397 13.05 -16.25 55.39
CA PRO A 397 11.78 -15.53 55.21
C PRO A 397 10.61 -16.09 56.01
N GLU A 398 9.53 -15.37 55.99
CA GLU A 398 8.25 -15.96 56.41
C GLU A 398 7.10 -15.58 55.49
N ASP A 399 6.39 -16.63 55.21
CA ASP A 399 5.26 -16.87 54.34
C ASP A 399 3.95 -16.31 54.95
N SER A 400 3.02 -15.82 54.17
CA SER A 400 1.59 -16.08 54.44
C SER A 400 0.65 -15.60 53.34
N LYS A 401 -0.02 -16.58 52.81
CA LYS A 401 -1.27 -16.66 52.05
C LYS A 401 -2.40 -15.72 52.50
N LYS A 402 -3.21 -15.27 51.57
CA LYS A 402 -4.63 -15.62 51.36
C LYS A 402 -5.34 -14.77 50.31
N ASP A 403 -5.88 -15.41 49.30
CA ASP A 403 -7.10 -15.08 48.55
C ASP A 403 -8.35 -15.32 49.41
N PRO A 404 -9.61 -15.08 48.97
CA PRO A 404 -10.19 -14.56 47.73
C PRO A 404 -11.43 -13.63 47.96
N GLY A 405 -12.03 -13.11 46.89
CA GLY A 405 -13.37 -12.52 46.98
C GLY A 405 -13.93 -11.97 45.67
N ALA A 406 -14.82 -12.73 45.09
CA ALA A 406 -15.60 -12.41 43.94
C ALA A 406 -16.78 -11.45 44.23
N SER A 407 -17.19 -10.63 43.31
CA SER A 407 -18.61 -10.34 43.04
C SER A 407 -18.87 -9.53 41.77
N LYS A 408 -19.66 -10.10 40.99
CA LYS A 408 -20.66 -9.82 39.95
C LYS A 408 -21.44 -8.51 40.09
N SER A 409 -21.76 -7.90 38.92
CA SER A 409 -23.08 -7.51 38.40
C SER A 409 -22.84 -6.61 37.17
N GLY A 410 -23.44 -6.78 36.02
CA GLY A 410 -24.82 -7.09 35.64
C GLY A 410 -25.53 -5.85 35.13
N GLY A 411 -25.93 -5.80 33.86
CA GLY A 411 -26.81 -4.79 33.27
C GLY A 411 -26.53 -4.61 31.75
N VAL A 412 -27.18 -5.12 30.91
CA VAL A 412 -28.43 -5.36 30.17
C VAL A 412 -29.10 -4.07 29.62
N LEU A 413 -29.31 -4.13 28.27
CA LEU A 413 -30.30 -3.50 27.39
C LEU A 413 -29.95 -2.08 26.85
N ALA A 414 -30.21 -1.79 25.56
CA ALA A 414 -31.43 -2.06 24.76
C ALA A 414 -31.15 -2.01 23.25
N ARG A 415 -31.87 -2.86 22.55
CA ARG A 415 -32.09 -2.83 21.09
C ARG A 415 -33.06 -1.72 20.74
N THR A 416 -32.87 -1.07 19.59
CA THR A 416 -33.99 -0.73 18.68
C THR A 416 -33.49 -0.85 17.23
N GLY A 417 -34.22 -1.65 16.47
CA GLY A 417 -34.02 -1.83 15.05
C GLY A 417 -34.77 -0.81 14.22
N ALA A 418 -34.34 -0.66 13.01
CA ALA A 418 -35.22 -0.29 11.90
C ALA A 418 -34.62 -0.80 10.59
N ASP A 419 -35.33 -1.74 9.98
CA ASP A 419 -35.14 -2.20 8.60
C ASP A 419 -35.28 -1.06 7.60
N THR A 420 -34.42 -1.01 6.61
CA THR A 420 -34.80 -0.60 5.25
C THR A 420 -33.94 -1.35 4.23
N GLN A 421 -34.63 -2.20 3.47
CA GLN A 421 -34.11 -2.89 2.30
C GLN A 421 -33.75 -1.88 1.20
N GLY A 422 -32.51 -1.87 0.75
CA GLY A 422 -32.07 -1.17 -0.45
C GLY A 422 -31.56 -2.19 -1.47
N VAL A 423 -32.30 -2.35 -2.56
CA VAL A 423 -31.99 -3.21 -3.70
C VAL A 423 -30.82 -2.62 -4.51
N PRO A 424 -29.84 -3.38 -4.96
CA PRO A 424 -28.69 -2.84 -5.70
C PRO A 424 -29.05 -2.50 -7.16
N VAL A 425 -28.91 -1.23 -7.51
CA VAL A 425 -29.09 -0.66 -8.87
C VAL A 425 -27.74 -0.61 -9.61
N VAL A 426 -26.94 -1.65 -9.60
CA VAL A 426 -25.58 -1.61 -10.22
C VAL A 426 -25.50 -2.31 -11.58
N CYS A 427 -26.45 -3.18 -11.93
CA CYS A 427 -26.31 -4.00 -13.14
C CYS A 427 -26.71 -3.38 -14.48
N VAL A 428 -27.38 -2.20 -14.50
CA VAL A 428 -27.95 -1.68 -15.77
C VAL A 428 -27.03 -0.69 -16.51
N LEU A 429 -26.10 -0.04 -15.82
CA LEU A 429 -25.21 0.95 -16.48
C LEU A 429 -23.97 0.36 -17.13
N ALA A 430 -23.56 -0.85 -16.75
CA ALA A 430 -22.38 -1.50 -17.35
C ALA A 430 -22.63 -2.05 -18.75
N VAL A 431 -23.87 -2.51 -19.04
CA VAL A 431 -24.23 -3.11 -20.33
C VAL A 431 -24.36 -2.06 -21.44
N CYS A 432 -24.89 -0.88 -21.13
CA CYS A 432 -25.01 0.18 -22.14
C CYS A 432 -23.67 0.84 -22.50
N GLY A 433 -22.73 0.91 -21.58
CA GLY A 433 -21.38 1.46 -21.84
C GLY A 433 -20.53 0.56 -22.72
N LEU A 434 -20.61 -0.76 -22.54
CA LEU A 434 -19.86 -1.73 -23.33
C LEU A 434 -20.34 -1.81 -24.79
N ALA A 435 -21.63 -1.76 -25.01
CA ALA A 435 -22.20 -1.78 -26.37
C ALA A 435 -21.80 -0.57 -27.20
N GLY A 436 -21.70 0.62 -26.57
CA GLY A 436 -21.24 1.85 -27.25
C GLY A 436 -19.76 1.81 -27.66
N LEU A 437 -18.88 1.26 -26.85
CA LEU A 437 -17.46 1.14 -27.15
C LEU A 437 -17.17 0.08 -28.22
N LEU A 438 -17.89 -1.04 -28.20
CA LEU A 438 -17.72 -2.12 -29.19
C LEU A 438 -18.22 -1.71 -30.58
N ALA A 439 -19.31 -0.97 -30.67
CA ALA A 439 -19.85 -0.46 -31.95
C ALA A 439 -18.89 0.55 -32.62
N HIS A 440 -18.18 1.37 -31.86
CA HIS A 440 -17.23 2.33 -32.41
C HIS A 440 -15.98 1.66 -33.00
N ARG A 441 -15.53 0.51 -32.46
CA ARG A 441 -14.37 -0.25 -32.97
C ARG A 441 -14.69 -1.11 -34.20
N ALA A 442 -15.92 -1.59 -34.33
CA ALA A 442 -16.30 -2.35 -35.53
C ALA A 442 -16.25 -1.50 -36.82
N GLN A 443 -16.46 -0.19 -36.73
CA GLN A 443 -16.36 0.72 -37.89
C GLN A 443 -14.92 1.04 -38.33
N ILE A 444 -13.93 0.90 -37.43
CA ILE A 444 -12.52 1.22 -37.76
C ILE A 444 -11.82 0.03 -38.46
N VAL A 445 -12.27 -1.20 -38.22
CA VAL A 445 -11.64 -2.42 -38.79
C VAL A 445 -12.09 -2.67 -40.24
N THR A 446 -13.20 -2.09 -40.70
CA THR A 446 -13.69 -2.29 -42.07
C THR A 446 -13.21 -1.21 -43.08
N SER A 447 -12.39 -0.24 -42.65
CA SER A 447 -11.86 0.84 -43.51
C SER A 447 -10.34 0.79 -43.68
N ARG A 448 -9.70 -0.37 -43.55
CA ARG A 448 -8.32 -0.62 -43.98
C ARG A 448 -8.19 -1.94 -44.70
#